data_291f2b7d87d371a351bdbfea6fac1cb4
#
_entry.id   291f2b7d87d371a351bdbfea6fac1cb4
#
_cell.length_a   1.000
_cell.length_b   1.000
_cell.length_c   1.000
_cell.angle_alpha   90.00
_cell.angle_beta   90.00
_cell.angle_gamma   90.00
#
_symmetry.space_group_name_H-M   'P 1'
#
loop_
_entity.id
_entity.type
_entity.pdbx_description
1 polymer ?
#
loop_
_entity_poly.entity_id
_entity_poly.type
_entity_poly.pdbx_seq_one_letter_code
_entity_poly.pdbx_strand_id
1 'polypeptide(L)'
;MYKILKSFLLIMLTISMNAFALNDAEEMEFVGAVNDGDMKIVKRYVETMNVNLEDSYFAWTPFLMTAAKNQMEVMQYLKDKGANINYTHPVTRFNALHHAAFNGNKEMVKYLIDIGIEQKNLKGDVSLIRALKEDNRAEMADYVASLGMKDEGCKEKRCF
;
A
#
# COMPACT_ATOMS: atom_id res chain seq x y z
N MET A 1 45.79 10.72 23.37
CA MET A 1 45.10 11.09 22.12
C MET A 1 44.17 10.01 21.57
N TYR A 2 44.59 8.75 21.52
CA TYR A 2 43.77 7.63 20.93
C TYR A 2 42.46 7.31 21.68
N LYS A 3 42.38 7.53 23.00
CA LYS A 3 41.17 7.29 23.80
C LYS A 3 40.07 8.35 23.59
N ILE A 4 40.45 9.58 23.29
CA ILE A 4 39.52 10.68 23.05
C ILE A 4 38.86 10.53 21.67
N LEU A 5 39.62 10.03 20.66
CA LEU A 5 39.10 9.81 19.31
C LEU A 5 38.05 8.69 19.26
N LYS A 6 38.21 7.62 20.07
CA LYS A 6 37.22 6.56 20.20
C LYS A 6 35.92 7.03 20.88
N SER A 7 36.01 7.95 21.89
CA SER A 7 34.83 8.52 22.51
C SER A 7 34.05 9.43 21.58
N PHE A 8 34.76 10.20 20.72
CA PHE A 8 34.08 11.04 19.72
C PHE A 8 33.42 10.23 18.60
N LEU A 9 34.03 9.12 18.20
CA LEU A 9 33.42 8.22 17.19
C LEU A 9 32.18 7.50 17.74
N LEU A 10 32.16 7.19 19.05
CA LEU A 10 31.01 6.55 19.69
C LEU A 10 29.85 7.54 19.89
N ILE A 11 30.15 8.83 20.13
CA ILE A 11 29.15 9.89 20.28
C ILE A 11 28.51 10.25 18.91
N MET A 12 29.27 10.16 17.80
CA MET A 12 28.72 10.36 16.45
C MET A 12 27.82 9.20 16.00
N LEU A 13 27.97 7.99 16.57
CA LEU A 13 27.10 6.85 16.24
C LEU A 13 25.77 6.85 17.03
N THR A 14 25.60 7.74 17.99
CA THR A 14 24.38 7.91 18.79
C THR A 14 23.58 9.16 18.41
N ILE A 15 23.89 9.80 17.28
CA ILE A 15 22.91 10.64 16.62
C ILE A 15 21.90 9.66 16.06
N SER A 16 21.07 9.14 16.98
CA SER A 16 19.89 8.38 16.69
C SER A 16 19.16 9.06 15.55
N MET A 17 18.89 8.27 14.53
CA MET A 17 17.82 8.53 13.57
C MET A 17 16.55 8.72 14.41
N ASN A 18 16.34 9.91 14.96
CA ASN A 18 15.03 10.33 15.36
C ASN A 18 14.26 10.41 14.06
N ALA A 19 13.54 9.33 13.72
CA ALA A 19 12.39 9.46 12.86
C ALA A 19 11.54 10.52 13.57
N PHE A 20 11.59 11.75 13.07
CA PHE A 20 10.69 12.80 13.52
C PHE A 20 9.30 12.31 13.12
N ALA A 21 8.49 11.91 14.11
CA ALA A 21 7.07 11.69 13.84
C ALA A 21 6.54 13.00 13.25
N LEU A 22 5.83 12.90 12.14
CA LEU A 22 5.16 14.04 11.54
C LEU A 22 4.18 14.63 12.55
N ASN A 23 4.05 15.94 12.57
CA ASN A 23 2.94 16.55 13.29
C ASN A 23 1.65 16.43 12.48
N ASP A 24 0.51 16.68 13.10
CA ASP A 24 -0.82 16.50 12.50
C ASP A 24 -0.98 17.23 11.16
N ALA A 25 -0.40 18.44 11.03
CA ALA A 25 -0.48 19.22 9.79
C ALA A 25 0.39 18.61 8.68
N GLU A 26 1.56 18.10 9.02
CA GLU A 26 2.45 17.39 8.10
C GLU A 26 1.86 16.06 7.66
N GLU A 27 1.23 15.33 8.57
CA GLU A 27 0.50 14.10 8.23
C GLU A 27 -0.62 14.38 7.25
N MET A 28 -1.43 15.41 7.50
CA MET A 28 -2.52 15.80 6.60
C MET A 28 -2.00 16.23 5.22
N GLU A 29 -0.89 16.98 5.16
CA GLU A 29 -0.26 17.38 3.90
C GLU A 29 0.25 16.17 3.12
N PHE A 30 0.96 15.25 3.80
CA PHE A 30 1.47 14.03 3.18
C PHE A 30 0.35 13.12 2.66
N VAL A 31 -0.64 12.85 3.49
CA VAL A 31 -1.81 12.03 3.12
C VAL A 31 -2.59 12.67 1.97
N GLY A 32 -2.78 14.00 2.00
CA GLY A 32 -3.38 14.75 0.90
C GLY A 32 -2.59 14.57 -0.40
N ALA A 33 -1.27 14.75 -0.34
CA ALA A 33 -0.40 14.59 -1.50
C ALA A 33 -0.44 13.17 -2.09
N VAL A 34 -0.48 12.13 -1.24
CA VAL A 34 -0.63 10.73 -1.70
C VAL A 34 -1.97 10.54 -2.38
N ASN A 35 -3.06 11.06 -1.82
CA ASN A 35 -4.40 10.96 -2.39
C ASN A 35 -4.55 11.69 -3.72
N ASP A 36 -3.91 12.86 -3.85
CA ASP A 36 -4.01 13.73 -5.02
C ASP A 36 -2.97 13.38 -6.12
N GLY A 37 -1.99 12.54 -5.78
CA GLY A 37 -0.92 12.17 -6.70
C GLY A 37 0.19 13.22 -6.81
N ASP A 38 0.33 14.12 -5.83
CA ASP A 38 1.38 15.15 -5.85
C ASP A 38 2.76 14.56 -5.57
N MET A 39 3.42 14.12 -6.63
CA MET A 39 4.74 13.52 -6.58
C MET A 39 5.81 14.43 -5.97
N LYS A 40 5.68 15.74 -6.12
CA LYS A 40 6.66 16.70 -5.57
C LYS A 40 6.61 16.69 -4.04
N ILE A 41 5.40 16.77 -3.48
CA ILE A 41 5.19 16.74 -2.04
C ILE A 41 5.52 15.35 -1.50
N VAL A 42 5.04 14.28 -2.13
CA VAL A 42 5.35 12.90 -1.71
C VAL A 42 6.85 12.66 -1.64
N LYS A 43 7.62 13.04 -2.68
CA LYS A 43 9.08 12.89 -2.68
C LYS A 43 9.74 13.69 -1.56
N ARG A 44 9.28 14.93 -1.31
CA ARG A 44 9.79 15.74 -0.20
C ARG A 44 9.67 14.99 1.13
N TYR A 45 8.49 14.46 1.45
CA TYR A 45 8.26 13.73 2.69
C TYR A 45 9.09 12.46 2.81
N VAL A 46 9.14 11.66 1.75
CA VAL A 46 9.87 10.39 1.76
C VAL A 46 11.39 10.59 1.80
N GLU A 47 11.92 11.58 1.08
CA GLU A 47 13.38 11.75 0.91
C GLU A 47 14.01 12.68 1.94
N THR A 48 13.28 13.67 2.46
CA THR A 48 13.84 14.67 3.36
C THR A 48 13.34 14.55 4.80
N MET A 49 12.12 14.09 4.99
CA MET A 49 11.52 13.92 6.32
C MET A 49 11.53 12.46 6.79
N ASN A 50 11.97 11.54 5.92
CA ASN A 50 12.12 10.12 6.23
C ASN A 50 10.85 9.50 6.82
N VAL A 51 9.69 9.82 6.23
CA VAL A 51 8.39 9.30 6.67
C VAL A 51 8.40 7.76 6.64
N ASN A 52 7.83 7.16 7.67
CA ASN A 52 7.68 5.71 7.72
C ASN A 52 6.52 5.26 6.81
N LEU A 53 6.84 4.55 5.74
CA LEU A 53 5.85 4.07 4.76
C LEU A 53 4.94 2.94 5.28
N GLU A 54 5.28 2.37 6.45
CA GLU A 54 4.45 1.37 7.14
C GLU A 54 3.41 2.00 8.07
N ASP A 55 3.55 3.29 8.40
CA ASP A 55 2.58 3.97 9.23
C ASP A 55 1.21 4.00 8.53
N SER A 56 0.17 3.82 9.33
CA SER A 56 -1.19 3.82 8.83
C SER A 56 -1.97 5.02 9.36
N TYR A 57 -2.53 5.78 8.45
CA TYR A 57 -3.38 6.92 8.71
C TYR A 57 -4.84 6.45 8.63
N PHE A 58 -5.52 6.37 9.77
CA PHE A 58 -6.88 5.79 9.85
C PHE A 58 -6.97 4.37 9.25
N ALA A 59 -5.96 3.52 9.54
CA ALA A 59 -5.81 2.16 9.02
C ALA A 59 -5.47 2.06 7.51
N TRP A 60 -5.08 3.15 6.87
CA TRP A 60 -4.64 3.17 5.48
C TRP A 60 -3.15 3.48 5.40
N THR A 61 -2.35 2.58 4.84
CA THR A 61 -0.96 2.90 4.50
C THR A 61 -0.90 3.78 3.25
N PRO A 62 0.17 4.58 3.06
CA PRO A 62 0.33 5.38 1.84
C PRO A 62 0.19 4.55 0.56
N PHE A 63 0.77 3.33 0.53
CA PHE A 63 0.65 2.43 -0.63
C PHE A 63 -0.81 2.01 -0.89
N LEU A 64 -1.56 1.65 0.15
CA LEU A 64 -2.96 1.27 0.00
C LEU A 64 -3.83 2.44 -0.48
N MET A 65 -3.56 3.66 -0.01
CA MET A 65 -4.25 4.88 -0.47
C MET A 65 -4.09 5.10 -1.96
N THR A 66 -2.89 4.87 -2.52
CA THR A 66 -2.67 5.04 -3.97
C THR A 66 -3.56 4.13 -4.80
N ALA A 67 -3.81 2.90 -4.36
CA ALA A 67 -4.72 1.99 -5.03
C ALA A 67 -6.18 2.48 -4.97
N ALA A 68 -6.62 2.95 -3.81
CA ALA A 68 -7.97 3.48 -3.64
C ALA A 68 -8.20 4.77 -4.44
N LYS A 69 -7.16 5.59 -4.63
CA LYS A 69 -7.21 6.89 -5.33
C LYS A 69 -6.71 6.84 -6.77
N ASN A 70 -6.31 5.66 -7.25
CA ASN A 70 -5.83 5.45 -8.62
C ASN A 70 -4.54 6.20 -8.96
N GLN A 71 -3.64 6.38 -7.99
CA GLN A 71 -2.40 7.14 -8.15
C GLN A 71 -1.24 6.21 -8.54
N MET A 72 -1.16 5.82 -9.81
CA MET A 72 -0.20 4.84 -10.31
C MET A 72 1.25 5.29 -10.13
N GLU A 73 1.57 6.55 -10.45
CA GLU A 73 2.95 7.06 -10.36
C GLU A 73 3.45 7.08 -8.91
N VAL A 74 2.60 7.54 -7.99
CA VAL A 74 2.91 7.52 -6.55
C VAL A 74 3.04 6.08 -6.05
N MET A 75 2.18 5.17 -6.49
CA MET A 75 2.25 3.75 -6.13
C MET A 75 3.60 3.14 -6.51
N GLN A 76 4.03 3.34 -7.75
CA GLN A 76 5.32 2.83 -8.24
C GLN A 76 6.48 3.39 -7.42
N TYR A 77 6.47 4.69 -7.18
CA TYR A 77 7.50 5.34 -6.37
C TYR A 77 7.55 4.80 -4.93
N LEU A 78 6.41 4.69 -4.25
CA LEU A 78 6.35 4.17 -2.88
C LEU A 78 6.82 2.72 -2.80
N LYS A 79 6.45 1.88 -3.78
CA LYS A 79 6.95 0.50 -3.89
C LYS A 79 8.48 0.48 -4.03
N ASP A 80 9.06 1.34 -4.87
CA ASP A 80 10.51 1.41 -5.07
C ASP A 80 11.25 1.95 -3.83
N LYS A 81 10.57 2.68 -2.96
CA LYS A 81 11.08 3.11 -1.65
C LYS A 81 10.84 2.08 -0.53
N GLY A 82 10.31 0.90 -0.87
CA GLY A 82 10.18 -0.22 0.06
C GLY A 82 8.86 -0.29 0.82
N ALA A 83 7.82 0.40 0.38
CA ALA A 83 6.50 0.29 0.99
C ALA A 83 5.96 -1.15 0.95
N ASN A 84 5.29 -1.58 2.01
CA ASN A 84 4.66 -2.90 2.09
C ASN A 84 3.48 -3.01 1.12
N ILE A 85 3.70 -3.73 0.04
CA ILE A 85 2.67 -3.96 -0.99
C ILE A 85 1.54 -4.88 -0.53
N ASN A 86 1.77 -5.68 0.52
CA ASN A 86 0.84 -6.72 0.99
C ASN A 86 0.00 -6.28 2.20
N TYR A 87 0.07 -5.01 2.59
CA TYR A 87 -0.78 -4.50 3.66
C TYR A 87 -2.25 -4.72 3.34
N THR A 88 -2.99 -5.14 4.36
CA THR A 88 -4.42 -5.43 4.26
C THR A 88 -5.17 -4.60 5.30
N HIS A 89 -6.17 -3.84 4.85
CA HIS A 89 -6.99 -3.03 5.75
C HIS A 89 -7.69 -3.92 6.80
N PRO A 90 -7.56 -3.62 8.09
CA PRO A 90 -7.95 -4.54 9.16
C PRO A 90 -9.45 -4.85 9.20
N VAL A 91 -10.30 -3.92 8.78
CA VAL A 91 -11.76 -4.06 8.82
C VAL A 91 -12.30 -4.71 7.54
N THR A 92 -11.93 -4.16 6.38
CA THR A 92 -12.45 -4.62 5.09
C THR A 92 -11.74 -5.85 4.56
N ARG A 93 -10.52 -6.11 5.01
CA ARG A 93 -9.60 -7.12 4.47
C ARG A 93 -9.15 -6.83 3.03
N PHE A 94 -9.40 -5.62 2.54
CA PHE A 94 -8.94 -5.19 1.23
C PHE A 94 -7.44 -4.87 1.26
N ASN A 95 -6.71 -5.34 0.25
CA ASN A 95 -5.37 -4.87 -0.09
C ASN A 95 -5.43 -3.99 -1.36
N ALA A 96 -4.28 -3.55 -1.86
CA ALA A 96 -4.22 -2.70 -3.04
C ALA A 96 -4.87 -3.33 -4.29
N LEU A 97 -4.73 -4.66 -4.46
CA LEU A 97 -5.33 -5.37 -5.60
C LEU A 97 -6.87 -5.31 -5.58
N HIS A 98 -7.48 -5.47 -4.40
CA HIS A 98 -8.93 -5.36 -4.27
C HIS A 98 -9.40 -3.95 -4.67
N HIS A 99 -8.75 -2.89 -4.14
CA HIS A 99 -9.13 -1.52 -4.50
C HIS A 99 -8.97 -1.24 -6.00
N ALA A 100 -7.88 -1.64 -6.62
CA ALA A 100 -7.66 -1.47 -8.05
C ALA A 100 -8.74 -2.19 -8.87
N ALA A 101 -9.10 -3.42 -8.51
CA ALA A 101 -10.11 -4.22 -9.20
C ALA A 101 -11.52 -3.63 -9.03
N PHE A 102 -11.91 -3.25 -7.81
CA PHE A 102 -13.19 -2.60 -7.56
C PHE A 102 -13.29 -1.20 -8.19
N ASN A 103 -12.18 -0.48 -8.38
CA ASN A 103 -12.15 0.78 -9.13
C ASN A 103 -12.18 0.58 -10.66
N GLY A 104 -12.08 -0.64 -11.15
CA GLY A 104 -12.09 -0.94 -12.58
C GLY A 104 -10.76 -0.65 -13.29
N ASN A 105 -9.67 -0.42 -12.55
CA ASN A 105 -8.37 -0.07 -13.13
C ASN A 105 -7.58 -1.32 -13.53
N LYS A 106 -7.75 -1.74 -14.80
CA LYS A 106 -7.04 -2.91 -15.35
C LYS A 106 -5.52 -2.76 -15.36
N GLU A 107 -5.02 -1.55 -15.63
CA GLU A 107 -3.57 -1.28 -15.66
C GLU A 107 -2.95 -1.48 -14.26
N MET A 108 -3.56 -0.90 -13.25
CA MET A 108 -3.10 -1.05 -11.86
C MET A 108 -3.24 -2.48 -11.36
N VAL A 109 -4.32 -3.18 -11.71
CA VAL A 109 -4.50 -4.62 -11.41
C VAL A 109 -3.35 -5.42 -12.00
N LYS A 110 -3.05 -5.22 -13.29
CA LYS A 110 -1.94 -5.91 -13.95
C LYS A 110 -0.61 -5.61 -13.27
N TYR A 111 -0.31 -4.34 -13.02
CA TYR A 111 0.91 -3.92 -12.34
C TYR A 111 1.07 -4.59 -10.97
N LEU A 112 0.01 -4.60 -10.15
CA LEU A 112 0.05 -5.21 -8.82
C LEU A 112 0.30 -6.72 -8.87
N ILE A 113 -0.29 -7.42 -9.84
CA ILE A 113 -0.03 -8.85 -10.06
C ILE A 113 1.42 -9.07 -10.51
N ASP A 114 1.91 -8.26 -11.45
CA ASP A 114 3.28 -8.37 -11.99
C ASP A 114 4.35 -8.15 -10.91
N ILE A 115 4.11 -7.28 -9.94
CA ILE A 115 5.03 -7.07 -8.80
C ILE A 115 4.87 -8.11 -7.68
N GLY A 116 3.97 -9.08 -7.84
CA GLY A 116 3.82 -10.21 -6.93
C GLY A 116 3.00 -9.92 -5.67
N ILE A 117 2.00 -9.06 -5.76
CA ILE A 117 1.09 -8.84 -4.61
C ILE A 117 0.39 -10.15 -4.22
N GLU A 118 0.25 -10.38 -2.91
CA GLU A 118 -0.45 -11.55 -2.41
C GLU A 118 -1.94 -11.53 -2.80
N GLN A 119 -2.40 -12.65 -3.37
CA GLN A 119 -3.80 -12.86 -3.71
C GLN A 119 -4.54 -13.34 -2.45
N LYS A 120 -5.04 -12.39 -1.67
CA LYS A 120 -5.79 -12.68 -0.44
C LYS A 120 -7.30 -12.74 -0.71
N ASN A 121 -7.98 -13.61 0.02
CA ASN A 121 -9.44 -13.61 0.04
C ASN A 121 -9.97 -12.46 0.91
N LEU A 122 -11.16 -11.99 0.58
CA LEU A 122 -11.92 -11.02 1.34
C LEU A 122 -12.40 -11.63 2.67
N LYS A 123 -13.02 -10.81 3.51
CA LYS A 123 -13.68 -11.28 4.73
C LYS A 123 -14.71 -12.38 4.38
N GLY A 124 -14.74 -13.45 5.19
CA GLY A 124 -15.59 -14.61 4.91
C GLY A 124 -15.00 -15.60 3.89
N ASP A 125 -13.70 -15.49 3.60
CA ASP A 125 -12.98 -16.34 2.65
C ASP A 125 -13.53 -16.27 1.20
N VAL A 126 -14.09 -15.12 0.84
CA VAL A 126 -14.63 -14.87 -0.51
C VAL A 126 -13.48 -14.48 -1.44
N SER A 127 -13.35 -15.18 -2.58
CA SER A 127 -12.35 -14.81 -3.60
C SER A 127 -12.67 -13.44 -4.24
N LEU A 128 -11.62 -12.73 -4.71
CA LEU A 128 -11.82 -11.48 -5.44
C LEU A 128 -12.70 -11.67 -6.68
N ILE A 129 -12.51 -12.78 -7.41
CA ILE A 129 -13.32 -13.09 -8.61
C ILE A 129 -14.80 -13.18 -8.27
N ARG A 130 -15.13 -13.90 -7.19
CA ARG A 130 -16.52 -14.03 -6.74
C ARG A 130 -17.09 -12.69 -6.30
N ALA A 131 -16.38 -11.94 -5.48
CA ALA A 131 -16.82 -10.64 -5.01
C ALA A 131 -17.08 -9.66 -6.17
N LEU A 132 -16.24 -9.67 -7.20
CA LEU A 132 -16.44 -8.85 -8.40
C LEU A 132 -17.69 -9.28 -9.19
N LYS A 133 -17.97 -10.59 -9.30
CA LYS A 133 -19.18 -11.10 -9.95
C LYS A 133 -20.45 -10.70 -9.18
N GLU A 134 -20.42 -10.79 -7.86
CA GLU A 134 -21.53 -10.40 -6.99
C GLU A 134 -21.79 -8.88 -7.03
N ASP A 135 -20.74 -8.06 -7.26
CA ASP A 135 -20.84 -6.61 -7.45
C ASP A 135 -21.12 -6.19 -8.92
N ASN A 136 -21.59 -7.12 -9.75
CA ASN A 136 -21.88 -6.90 -11.18
C ASN A 136 -20.68 -6.40 -12.01
N ARG A 137 -19.45 -6.78 -11.64
CA ARG A 137 -18.20 -6.44 -12.32
C ARG A 137 -17.63 -7.65 -13.05
N ALA A 138 -18.47 -8.34 -13.82
CA ALA A 138 -18.11 -9.58 -14.51
C ALA A 138 -16.89 -9.40 -15.43
N GLU A 139 -16.81 -8.29 -16.16
CA GLU A 139 -15.67 -8.00 -17.04
C GLU A 139 -14.34 -7.92 -16.27
N MET A 140 -14.33 -7.31 -15.09
CA MET A 140 -13.13 -7.27 -14.25
C MET A 140 -12.83 -8.64 -13.64
N ALA A 141 -13.85 -9.40 -13.25
CA ALA A 141 -13.69 -10.76 -12.76
C ALA A 141 -13.03 -11.66 -13.82
N ASP A 142 -13.48 -11.57 -15.07
CA ASP A 142 -12.89 -12.32 -16.20
C ASP A 142 -11.46 -11.83 -16.49
N TYR A 143 -11.22 -10.53 -16.40
CA TYR A 143 -9.87 -9.97 -16.57
C TYR A 143 -8.88 -10.49 -15.53
N VAL A 144 -9.22 -10.44 -14.24
CA VAL A 144 -8.30 -10.94 -13.19
C VAL A 144 -8.11 -12.45 -13.31
N ALA A 145 -9.14 -13.20 -13.70
CA ALA A 145 -9.02 -14.62 -13.98
C ALA A 145 -8.05 -14.89 -15.15
N SER A 146 -8.11 -14.09 -16.22
CA SER A 146 -7.20 -14.20 -17.36
C SER A 146 -5.74 -13.94 -17.01
N LEU A 147 -5.47 -13.19 -15.92
CA LEU A 147 -4.13 -12.95 -15.36
C LEU A 147 -3.67 -14.08 -14.42
N GLY A 148 -4.40 -15.18 -14.35
CA GLY A 148 -4.04 -16.38 -13.57
C GLY A 148 -4.53 -16.38 -12.13
N MET A 149 -5.35 -15.41 -11.72
CA MET A 149 -6.00 -15.47 -10.41
C MET A 149 -6.99 -16.64 -10.35
N LYS A 150 -7.03 -17.31 -9.21
CA LYS A 150 -7.90 -18.44 -8.99
C LYS A 150 -9.14 -18.04 -8.18
N ASP A 151 -10.28 -18.62 -8.54
CA ASP A 151 -11.51 -18.53 -7.75
C ASP A 151 -11.47 -19.58 -6.63
N GLU A 152 -10.45 -19.47 -5.78
CA GLU A 152 -10.27 -20.32 -4.59
C GLU A 152 -10.79 -19.54 -3.39
N GLY A 153 -11.80 -20.03 -2.74
CA GLY A 153 -12.42 -19.44 -1.57
C GLY A 153 -13.57 -20.29 -1.08
N CYS A 154 -14.34 -19.76 -0.18
CA CYS A 154 -15.50 -20.46 0.34
C CYS A 154 -16.42 -20.97 -0.79
N LYS A 155 -16.54 -22.30 -0.88
CA LYS A 155 -17.37 -22.99 -1.89
C LYS A 155 -18.79 -23.20 -1.41
N GLU A 156 -19.08 -22.90 -0.15
CA GLU A 156 -20.41 -23.06 0.44
C GLU A 156 -21.30 -21.84 0.18
N LYS A 157 -22.60 -22.10 0.01
CA LYS A 157 -23.61 -21.04 -0.21
C LYS A 157 -23.78 -20.05 0.95
N ARG A 158 -23.05 -20.20 2.06
CA ARG A 158 -23.14 -19.40 3.29
C ARG A 158 -21.74 -19.08 3.81
N CYS A 159 -21.06 -18.16 3.15
CA CYS A 159 -19.77 -17.62 3.61
C CYS A 159 -19.89 -16.21 4.20
N PHE A 160 -21.07 -15.86 4.66
CA PHE A 160 -21.39 -14.57 5.30
C PHE A 160 -21.77 -14.76 6.76
#